data_0bb5710b9fd0800d3d3a3e59b5962a60
#
_entry.id   0bb5710b9fd0800d3d3a3e59b5962a60
#
_cell.length_a   1.000
_cell.length_b   1.000
_cell.length_c   1.000
_cell.angle_alpha   90.00
_cell.angle_beta   90.00
_cell.angle_gamma   90.00
#
_symmetry.space_group_name_H-M   'P 1'
#
loop_
_entity.id
_entity.type
_entity.pdbx_description
1 polymer ?
#
loop_
_entity_poly.entity_id
_entity_poly.type
_entity_poly.pdbx_seq_one_letter_code
_entity_poly.pdbx_strand_id
1 'polypeptide(L)'
;MKEVKYLVIITAILLNFQLSAQNAEKPKFELKPVIGMQLWSTYSMNHKVLNSNTGNYEGVNNRQNFEIRRSRLGVKGNYTSRLSFAVVGALDVVGRDLNSATYGGANNGSSPTIRIWNFLGSWKAFESELLYVTAGYQNPQLGLESFTGVLDISSFDKSDSQFYVRRHLVGTDPGRAVGVNFGGIFLQSGNTIGIRYDLGVFNPLFTENNGNSSGKLASNLMVYRIAFNLGEPHSKKYSTGHKLQYDRKGITIGIGQAYQGNSNLFSKSTLTSIDLLANYDGLTLDGEYSFAEREKGIGSVDEAKASFNTYHLRASYMIKVNDKAVEPMVMINGFNGEQSEAGCLAANTLKMNCGQESAIDVGVNYHFNNKIKLMLHYVGYNGDRKNAPADINVNNYFYQNGVGQIERGDYIGLGLVAKY
;
A
#
# COMPACT_ATOMS: atom_id res chain seq x y z
N MET A 1 -18.87 -33.26 23.34
CA MET A 1 -18.93 -33.77 21.95
C MET A 1 -18.43 -32.75 20.89
N LYS A 2 -18.61 -31.43 21.04
CA LYS A 2 -18.10 -30.44 20.07
C LYS A 2 -16.57 -30.36 20.09
N GLU A 3 -15.94 -30.37 21.24
CA GLU A 3 -14.48 -30.26 21.37
C GLU A 3 -13.70 -31.44 20.79
N VAL A 4 -14.28 -32.66 20.88
CA VAL A 4 -13.66 -33.86 20.29
C VAL A 4 -13.61 -33.80 18.76
N LYS A 5 -14.59 -33.16 18.11
CA LYS A 5 -14.60 -32.99 16.65
C LYS A 5 -13.47 -32.05 16.16
N TYR A 6 -13.19 -30.99 16.90
CA TYR A 6 -12.08 -30.09 16.56
C TYR A 6 -10.72 -30.73 16.76
N LEU A 7 -10.58 -31.54 17.82
CA LEU A 7 -9.34 -32.29 18.07
C LEU A 7 -9.09 -33.34 16.96
N VAL A 8 -10.10 -34.02 16.48
CA VAL A 8 -10.00 -34.99 15.38
C VAL A 8 -9.62 -34.30 14.07
N ILE A 9 -10.18 -33.14 13.78
CA ILE A 9 -9.85 -32.37 12.57
C ILE A 9 -8.40 -31.85 12.64
N ILE A 10 -7.97 -31.33 13.78
CA ILE A 10 -6.59 -30.85 14.00
C ILE A 10 -5.62 -32.04 13.92
N THR A 11 -5.95 -33.17 14.50
CA THR A 11 -5.12 -34.38 14.44
C THR A 11 -5.05 -34.98 13.03
N ALA A 12 -6.14 -34.95 12.27
CA ALA A 12 -6.16 -35.36 10.87
C ALA A 12 -5.34 -34.44 9.98
N ILE A 13 -5.35 -33.10 10.23
CA ILE A 13 -4.51 -32.14 9.57
C ILE A 13 -3.01 -32.38 9.91
N LEU A 14 -2.71 -32.63 11.19
CA LEU A 14 -1.33 -32.91 11.65
C LEU A 14 -0.80 -34.27 11.12
N LEU A 15 -1.62 -35.27 11.02
CA LEU A 15 -1.27 -36.56 10.42
C LEU A 15 -1.00 -36.46 8.91
N ASN A 16 -1.77 -35.66 8.18
CA ASN A 16 -1.48 -35.37 6.79
C ASN A 16 -0.16 -34.59 6.62
N PHE A 17 0.21 -33.74 7.57
CA PHE A 17 1.52 -33.08 7.61
C PHE A 17 2.68 -34.07 7.77
N GLN A 18 2.55 -35.08 8.63
CA GLN A 18 3.56 -36.13 8.82
C GLN A 18 3.72 -37.05 7.60
N LEU A 19 2.64 -37.45 6.94
CA LEU A 19 2.65 -38.22 5.72
C LEU A 19 3.25 -37.47 4.52
N SER A 20 3.03 -36.18 4.45
CA SER A 20 3.65 -35.33 3.42
C SER A 20 5.14 -35.09 3.66
N ALA A 21 5.61 -35.14 4.90
CA ALA A 21 7.02 -34.96 5.24
C ALA A 21 7.89 -36.18 4.89
N GLN A 22 7.32 -37.37 4.82
CA GLN A 22 8.04 -38.61 4.47
C GLN A 22 8.37 -38.72 2.97
N ASN A 23 7.67 -37.98 2.09
CA ASN A 23 7.96 -37.88 0.66
C ASN A 23 8.66 -36.56 0.30
N ALA A 24 9.46 -36.00 1.20
CA ALA A 24 10.14 -34.73 0.96
C ALA A 24 11.14 -34.88 -0.20
N GLU A 25 10.81 -34.28 -1.35
CA GLU A 25 11.79 -33.98 -2.38
C GLU A 25 13.04 -33.37 -1.74
N LYS A 26 14.23 -33.76 -2.20
CA LYS A 26 15.47 -33.13 -1.74
C LYS A 26 15.32 -31.62 -1.83
N PRO A 27 15.64 -30.86 -0.78
CA PRO A 27 15.42 -29.42 -0.76
C PRO A 27 16.19 -28.79 -1.93
N LYS A 28 15.46 -28.26 -2.89
CA LYS A 28 16.02 -27.47 -3.99
C LYS A 28 16.11 -26.03 -3.51
N PHE A 29 17.15 -25.71 -2.75
CA PHE A 29 17.36 -24.38 -2.23
C PHE A 29 17.74 -23.43 -3.37
N GLU A 30 16.86 -22.46 -3.64
CA GLU A 30 17.06 -21.44 -4.66
C GLU A 30 16.97 -20.05 -4.03
N LEU A 31 18.00 -19.23 -4.21
CA LEU A 31 18.02 -17.84 -3.75
C LEU A 31 18.02 -16.89 -4.96
N LYS A 32 17.21 -15.85 -4.86
CA LYS A 32 17.16 -14.74 -5.83
C LYS A 32 17.37 -13.43 -5.08
N PRO A 33 18.33 -12.60 -5.47
CA PRO A 33 18.49 -11.28 -4.90
C PRO A 33 17.26 -10.43 -5.22
N VAL A 34 16.95 -9.51 -4.32
CA VAL A 34 15.98 -8.43 -4.52
C VAL A 34 16.75 -7.14 -4.41
N ILE A 35 16.98 -6.48 -5.54
CA ILE A 35 17.69 -5.21 -5.60
C ILE A 35 16.80 -4.26 -6.39
N GLY A 36 16.55 -3.08 -5.82
CA GLY A 36 15.79 -2.05 -6.49
C GLY A 36 16.05 -0.69 -5.90
N MET A 37 16.10 0.31 -6.76
CA MET A 37 16.35 1.69 -6.37
C MET A 37 15.49 2.63 -7.21
N GLN A 38 14.99 3.68 -6.56
CA GLN A 38 14.35 4.82 -7.19
C GLN A 38 15.03 6.09 -6.68
N LEU A 39 15.70 6.78 -7.56
CA LEU A 39 16.32 8.08 -7.30
C LEU A 39 15.41 9.18 -7.84
N TRP A 40 15.23 10.23 -7.08
CA TRP A 40 14.48 11.40 -7.49
C TRP A 40 15.33 12.66 -7.47
N SER A 41 15.05 13.52 -8.45
CA SER A 41 15.42 14.91 -8.48
C SER A 41 14.12 15.69 -8.67
N THR A 42 13.71 16.48 -7.69
CA THR A 42 12.44 17.20 -7.71
C THR A 42 12.65 18.70 -7.55
N TYR A 43 11.95 19.48 -8.37
CA TYR A 43 11.87 20.93 -8.23
C TYR A 43 10.50 21.28 -7.65
N SER A 44 10.48 21.64 -6.37
CA SER A 44 9.27 21.95 -5.60
C SER A 44 8.89 23.42 -5.73
N MET A 45 7.57 23.65 -5.87
CA MET A 45 6.96 24.97 -6.06
C MET A 45 5.72 25.12 -5.18
N ASN A 46 5.33 26.35 -4.88
CA ASN A 46 4.08 26.68 -4.17
C ASN A 46 3.93 26.02 -2.79
N HIS A 47 5.02 25.54 -2.20
CA HIS A 47 5.02 24.96 -0.87
C HIS A 47 4.95 26.04 0.20
N LYS A 48 4.12 25.85 1.25
CA LYS A 48 3.95 26.82 2.32
C LYS A 48 4.10 26.16 3.68
N VAL A 49 4.54 26.93 4.66
CA VAL A 49 4.67 26.51 6.06
C VAL A 49 3.87 27.46 6.94
N LEU A 50 3.19 26.92 7.94
CA LEU A 50 2.44 27.70 8.92
C LEU A 50 3.41 28.50 9.79
N ASN A 51 3.30 29.81 9.76
CA ASN A 51 3.95 30.69 10.73
C ASN A 51 3.10 30.72 12.02
N SER A 52 3.58 30.10 13.08
CA SER A 52 2.85 30.01 14.36
C SER A 52 2.61 31.35 15.03
N ASN A 53 3.39 32.40 14.70
CA ASN A 53 3.21 33.73 15.28
C ASN A 53 2.09 34.51 14.61
N THR A 54 1.90 34.34 13.31
CA THR A 54 0.89 35.06 12.50
C THR A 54 -0.35 34.24 12.23
N GLY A 55 -0.29 32.92 12.39
CA GLY A 55 -1.35 31.98 12.03
C GLY A 55 -1.54 31.81 10.50
N ASN A 56 -0.67 32.37 9.69
CA ASN A 56 -0.75 32.33 8.24
C ASN A 56 0.23 31.32 7.63
N TYR A 57 -0.15 30.75 6.47
CA TYR A 57 0.76 29.94 5.66
C TYR A 57 1.63 30.84 4.80
N GLU A 58 2.92 30.76 4.99
CA GLU A 58 3.93 31.56 4.29
C GLU A 58 4.64 30.71 3.24
N GLY A 59 4.86 31.29 2.06
CA GLY A 59 5.54 30.62 0.95
C GLY A 59 6.99 30.28 1.26
N VAL A 60 7.38 29.07 0.89
CA VAL A 60 8.76 28.61 0.95
C VAL A 60 9.38 28.81 -0.44
N ASN A 61 10.65 29.22 -0.51
CA ASN A 61 11.36 29.36 -1.78
C ASN A 61 11.33 28.05 -2.57
N ASN A 62 11.09 28.13 -3.88
CA ASN A 62 11.23 27.01 -4.79
C ASN A 62 12.61 26.38 -4.64
N ARG A 63 12.67 25.06 -4.67
CA ARG A 63 13.93 24.36 -4.40
C ARG A 63 14.08 23.05 -5.16
N GLN A 64 15.33 22.81 -5.52
CA GLN A 64 15.76 21.52 -6.04
C GLN A 64 16.07 20.58 -4.88
N ASN A 65 15.57 19.34 -4.95
CA ASN A 65 15.87 18.31 -3.98
C ASN A 65 16.31 17.02 -4.70
N PHE A 66 17.28 16.32 -4.12
CA PHE A 66 17.73 15.00 -4.56
C PHE A 66 17.52 14.00 -3.42
N GLU A 67 16.87 12.89 -3.72
CA GLU A 67 16.63 11.85 -2.70
C GLU A 67 16.69 10.44 -3.27
N ILE A 68 17.12 9.50 -2.43
CA ILE A 68 16.80 8.09 -2.65
C ILE A 68 15.36 7.91 -2.20
N ARG A 69 14.44 7.98 -3.16
CA ARG A 69 13.03 7.87 -2.83
C ARG A 69 12.70 6.50 -2.25
N ARG A 70 13.28 5.44 -2.87
CA ARG A 70 13.12 4.06 -2.42
C ARG A 70 14.33 3.23 -2.75
N SER A 71 14.65 2.32 -1.82
CA SER A 71 15.53 1.21 -2.14
C SER A 71 14.98 -0.10 -1.57
N ARG A 72 15.30 -1.18 -2.22
CA ARG A 72 14.96 -2.53 -1.79
C ARG A 72 16.20 -3.39 -1.89
N LEU A 73 16.57 -3.99 -0.77
CA LEU A 73 17.70 -4.88 -0.70
C LEU A 73 17.31 -6.12 0.10
N GLY A 74 17.52 -7.30 -0.47
CA GLY A 74 17.15 -8.51 0.23
C GLY A 74 17.25 -9.76 -0.63
N VAL A 75 16.61 -10.81 -0.17
CA VAL A 75 16.55 -12.10 -0.84
C VAL A 75 15.14 -12.66 -0.81
N LYS A 76 14.80 -13.38 -1.87
CA LYS A 76 13.66 -14.29 -1.94
C LYS A 76 14.19 -15.66 -2.30
N GLY A 77 13.53 -16.70 -1.81
CA GLY A 77 13.99 -18.04 -2.14
C GLY A 77 12.92 -19.09 -1.95
N ASN A 78 13.22 -20.26 -2.52
CA ASN A 78 12.46 -21.47 -2.30
C ASN A 78 13.33 -22.44 -1.50
N TYR A 79 12.81 -22.95 -0.40
CA TYR A 79 13.45 -24.01 0.35
C TYR A 79 13.08 -25.38 -0.24
N THR A 80 11.84 -25.50 -0.70
CA THR A 80 11.32 -26.64 -1.44
C THR A 80 10.44 -26.15 -2.60
N SER A 81 9.86 -27.06 -3.39
CA SER A 81 8.81 -26.70 -4.38
C SER A 81 7.58 -26.03 -3.77
N ARG A 82 7.36 -26.23 -2.46
CA ARG A 82 6.17 -25.77 -1.73
C ARG A 82 6.46 -24.68 -0.69
N LEU A 83 7.71 -24.55 -0.21
CA LEU A 83 8.05 -23.58 0.83
C LEU A 83 8.96 -22.49 0.27
N SER A 84 8.47 -21.25 0.29
CA SER A 84 9.20 -20.07 -0.13
C SER A 84 9.28 -19.04 1.00
N PHE A 85 10.23 -18.11 0.89
CA PHE A 85 10.41 -17.02 1.84
C PHE A 85 10.88 -15.73 1.16
N ALA A 86 10.69 -14.61 1.86
CA ALA A 86 11.23 -13.33 1.47
C ALA A 86 11.70 -12.55 2.70
N VAL A 87 12.93 -12.05 2.61
CA VAL A 87 13.51 -11.11 3.58
C VAL A 87 14.02 -9.91 2.80
N VAL A 88 13.36 -8.77 2.96
CA VAL A 88 13.66 -7.55 2.21
C VAL A 88 13.73 -6.38 3.15
N GLY A 89 14.83 -5.62 3.08
CA GLY A 89 15.00 -4.34 3.72
C GLY A 89 14.63 -3.19 2.77
N ALA A 90 14.36 -2.03 3.35
CA ALA A 90 14.08 -0.79 2.66
C ALA A 90 14.86 0.37 3.28
N LEU A 91 15.39 1.22 2.40
CA LEU A 91 16.02 2.48 2.75
C LEU A 91 15.32 3.57 1.92
N ASP A 92 14.26 4.15 2.46
CA ASP A 92 13.40 5.08 1.73
C ASP A 92 13.59 6.51 2.24
N VAL A 93 13.44 7.50 1.33
CA VAL A 93 13.37 8.94 1.61
C VAL A 93 14.69 9.52 2.18
N VAL A 94 15.83 8.97 1.77
CA VAL A 94 17.15 9.47 2.19
C VAL A 94 17.53 10.70 1.38
N GLY A 95 17.93 11.77 2.06
CA GLY A 95 18.33 13.04 1.46
C GLY A 95 17.16 13.98 1.17
N ARG A 96 15.93 13.65 1.54
CA ARG A 96 14.79 14.52 1.33
C ARG A 96 14.90 15.81 2.16
N ASP A 97 14.74 16.94 1.51
CA ASP A 97 14.52 18.24 2.18
C ASP A 97 13.12 18.26 2.83
N LEU A 98 13.05 18.63 4.10
CA LEU A 98 11.80 18.67 4.88
C LEU A 98 10.77 19.65 4.29
N ASN A 99 11.26 20.72 3.61
CA ASN A 99 10.44 21.72 2.95
C ASN A 99 10.22 21.44 1.45
N SER A 100 10.48 20.21 0.98
CA SER A 100 10.08 19.81 -0.37
C SER A 100 8.59 19.47 -0.40
N ALA A 101 7.98 19.57 -1.59
CA ALA A 101 6.55 19.22 -1.76
C ALA A 101 6.28 17.72 -1.74
N THR A 102 7.30 16.86 -1.63
CA THR A 102 7.16 15.40 -1.59
C THR A 102 6.82 14.91 -0.18
N TYR A 103 6.18 13.75 -0.07
CA TYR A 103 5.91 13.13 1.22
C TYR A 103 7.19 12.67 1.92
N GLY A 104 7.26 12.94 3.21
CA GLY A 104 8.34 12.53 4.07
C GLY A 104 8.28 11.07 4.51
N GLY A 105 9.25 10.69 5.30
CA GLY A 105 9.39 9.36 5.90
C GLY A 105 10.44 9.35 7.00
N ALA A 106 10.86 8.19 7.44
CA ALA A 106 11.75 8.03 8.57
C ALA A 106 13.17 8.57 8.37
N ASN A 107 13.63 8.67 7.13
CA ASN A 107 15.01 9.06 6.82
C ASN A 107 15.12 10.49 6.30
N ASN A 108 14.15 11.36 6.59
CA ASN A 108 14.18 12.76 6.16
C ASN A 108 15.52 13.43 6.52
N GLY A 109 16.35 13.75 5.52
CA GLY A 109 17.55 14.55 5.62
C GLY A 109 18.68 14.04 6.53
N SER A 110 18.48 13.04 7.35
CA SER A 110 19.39 12.59 8.40
C SER A 110 20.10 11.26 8.08
N SER A 111 20.75 10.70 9.08
CA SER A 111 21.41 9.39 8.97
C SER A 111 20.43 8.30 8.54
N PRO A 112 20.74 7.54 7.50
CA PRO A 112 19.82 6.56 6.95
C PRO A 112 19.61 5.37 7.89
N THR A 113 18.34 4.98 8.06
CA THR A 113 17.93 3.80 8.83
C THR A 113 17.28 2.77 7.92
N ILE A 114 17.82 1.56 7.89
CA ILE A 114 17.25 0.43 7.17
C ILE A 114 16.05 -0.09 7.97
N ARG A 115 14.91 -0.27 7.30
CA ARG A 115 13.70 -0.89 7.86
C ARG A 115 13.45 -2.22 7.21
N ILE A 116 12.88 -3.15 7.95
CA ILE A 116 12.34 -4.38 7.37
C ILE A 116 11.13 -4.00 6.52
N TRP A 117 11.15 -4.43 5.25
CA TRP A 117 10.07 -4.22 4.31
C TRP A 117 9.17 -5.44 4.19
N ASN A 118 9.74 -6.63 4.05
CA ASN A 118 9.04 -7.91 4.15
C ASN A 118 9.90 -8.90 4.93
N PHE A 119 9.26 -9.67 5.79
CA PHE A 119 9.84 -10.82 6.47
C PHE A 119 8.75 -11.88 6.57
N LEU A 120 8.71 -12.79 5.60
CA LEU A 120 7.60 -13.74 5.48
C LEU A 120 8.05 -15.09 4.93
N GLY A 121 7.30 -16.12 5.31
CA GLY A 121 7.32 -17.45 4.73
C GLY A 121 5.97 -17.77 4.09
N SER A 122 5.98 -18.50 2.98
CA SER A 122 4.77 -18.93 2.27
C SER A 122 4.84 -20.41 1.96
N TRP A 123 3.80 -21.13 2.35
CA TRP A 123 3.63 -22.56 2.10
C TRP A 123 2.50 -22.79 1.09
N LYS A 124 2.83 -23.51 0.01
CA LYS A 124 1.88 -23.96 -1.02
C LYS A 124 1.29 -25.29 -0.60
N ALA A 125 -0.01 -25.32 -0.28
CA ALA A 125 -0.66 -26.50 0.27
C ALA A 125 -0.87 -27.63 -0.76
N PHE A 126 -1.14 -27.25 -2.03
CA PHE A 126 -1.39 -28.17 -3.13
C PHE A 126 -0.43 -27.94 -4.30
N GLU A 127 -0.35 -28.88 -5.24
CA GLU A 127 0.40 -28.67 -6.50
C GLU A 127 -0.21 -27.57 -7.37
N SER A 128 -1.52 -27.37 -7.27
CA SER A 128 -2.24 -26.27 -7.90
C SER A 128 -2.01 -24.95 -7.17
N GLU A 129 -2.44 -23.85 -7.76
CA GLU A 129 -2.38 -22.49 -7.17
C GLU A 129 -3.53 -22.18 -6.21
N LEU A 130 -4.28 -23.19 -5.77
CA LEU A 130 -5.53 -23.03 -5.03
C LEU A 130 -5.35 -22.53 -3.60
N LEU A 131 -4.27 -22.90 -2.90
CA LEU A 131 -4.09 -22.49 -1.52
C LEU A 131 -2.63 -22.28 -1.17
N TYR A 132 -2.34 -21.10 -0.68
CA TYR A 132 -1.11 -20.69 -0.02
C TYR A 132 -1.40 -20.19 1.39
N VAL A 133 -0.55 -20.51 2.32
CA VAL A 133 -0.53 -19.95 3.67
C VAL A 133 0.73 -19.11 3.80
N THR A 134 0.59 -17.79 3.92
CA THR A 134 1.70 -16.87 4.06
C THR A 134 1.67 -16.24 5.44
N ALA A 135 2.74 -16.41 6.20
CA ALA A 135 2.88 -15.89 7.56
C ALA A 135 4.10 -14.95 7.67
N GLY A 136 4.00 -13.94 8.50
CA GLY A 136 5.07 -12.98 8.78
C GLY A 136 4.67 -11.53 8.60
N TYR A 137 5.66 -10.64 8.45
CA TYR A 137 5.49 -9.20 8.25
C TYR A 137 5.26 -8.90 6.77
N GLN A 138 4.02 -8.57 6.42
CA GLN A 138 3.54 -8.46 5.05
C GLN A 138 2.44 -7.41 4.90
N ASN A 139 2.08 -7.07 3.65
CA ASN A 139 0.91 -6.26 3.36
C ASN A 139 -0.37 -7.06 3.56
N PRO A 140 -1.36 -6.57 4.30
CA PRO A 140 -2.73 -7.04 4.18
C PRO A 140 -3.24 -6.88 2.75
N GLN A 141 -3.84 -7.94 2.20
CA GLN A 141 -4.26 -8.00 0.78
C GLN A 141 -5.66 -7.38 0.62
N LEU A 142 -5.77 -6.04 0.64
CA LEU A 142 -7.06 -5.35 0.55
C LEU A 142 -7.40 -4.93 -0.89
N GLY A 143 -6.66 -3.99 -1.45
CA GLY A 143 -6.82 -3.45 -2.80
C GLY A 143 -5.59 -3.71 -3.66
N LEU A 144 -5.73 -3.69 -4.97
CA LEU A 144 -4.67 -4.05 -5.90
C LEU A 144 -3.42 -3.18 -5.73
N GLU A 145 -3.58 -1.86 -5.56
CA GLU A 145 -2.44 -0.98 -5.43
C GLU A 145 -1.66 -1.23 -4.13
N SER A 146 -2.31 -1.73 -3.06
CA SER A 146 -1.66 -1.99 -1.77
C SER A 146 -0.50 -2.98 -1.90
N PHE A 147 -0.62 -3.99 -2.75
CA PHE A 147 0.40 -5.02 -2.97
C PHE A 147 1.09 -4.94 -4.34
N THR A 148 0.75 -3.96 -5.21
CA THR A 148 1.50 -3.67 -6.44
C THR A 148 2.88 -3.10 -6.10
N GLY A 149 3.91 -3.62 -6.73
CA GLY A 149 5.29 -3.17 -6.52
C GLY A 149 5.47 -1.71 -6.95
N VAL A 150 5.97 -0.87 -6.06
CA VAL A 150 6.13 0.57 -6.32
C VAL A 150 7.15 0.89 -7.43
N LEU A 151 8.10 0.01 -7.68
CA LEU A 151 9.07 0.15 -8.78
C LEU A 151 8.48 -0.30 -10.14
N ASP A 152 7.25 -0.84 -10.12
CA ASP A 152 6.57 -1.38 -11.30
C ASP A 152 5.41 -0.50 -11.81
N ILE A 153 5.03 0.57 -11.08
CA ILE A 153 3.95 1.49 -11.46
C ILE A 153 4.39 2.50 -12.53
N SER A 154 3.44 3.04 -13.29
CA SER A 154 3.70 4.06 -14.31
C SER A 154 3.77 5.48 -13.76
N SER A 155 3.02 5.81 -12.69
CA SER A 155 3.05 7.11 -12.02
C SER A 155 4.38 7.39 -11.32
N PHE A 156 4.67 8.64 -11.05
CA PHE A 156 5.91 9.06 -10.38
C PHE A 156 6.01 8.43 -8.99
N ASP A 157 4.90 8.44 -8.24
CA ASP A 157 4.74 7.75 -6.98
C ASP A 157 3.46 6.89 -6.96
N LYS A 158 3.25 6.10 -5.91
CA LYS A 158 1.94 5.53 -5.61
C LYS A 158 0.94 6.64 -5.35
N SER A 159 -0.34 6.36 -5.58
CA SER A 159 -1.40 7.31 -5.26
C SER A 159 -1.39 7.68 -3.78
N ASP A 160 -1.77 8.91 -3.47
CA ASP A 160 -1.95 9.36 -2.09
C ASP A 160 -3.07 8.57 -1.39
N SER A 161 -4.03 8.03 -2.14
CA SER A 161 -5.06 7.10 -1.67
C SER A 161 -4.46 5.96 -0.84
N GLN A 162 -3.31 5.40 -1.28
CA GLN A 162 -2.64 4.31 -0.57
C GLN A 162 -2.06 4.73 0.79
N PHE A 163 -1.70 5.99 0.95
CA PHE A 163 -1.26 6.52 2.24
C PHE A 163 -2.40 6.49 3.27
N TYR A 164 -3.59 6.96 2.88
CA TYR A 164 -4.77 6.96 3.75
C TYR A 164 -5.24 5.54 4.08
N VAL A 165 -5.32 4.68 3.08
CA VAL A 165 -5.67 3.26 3.23
C VAL A 165 -4.73 2.56 4.22
N ARG A 166 -3.42 2.68 4.05
CA ARG A 166 -2.42 2.03 4.91
C ARG A 166 -2.44 2.54 6.33
N ARG A 167 -2.57 3.84 6.52
CA ARG A 167 -2.70 4.43 7.87
C ARG A 167 -3.96 3.97 8.57
N HIS A 168 -5.07 3.87 7.85
CA HIS A 168 -6.31 3.36 8.42
C HIS A 168 -6.20 1.90 8.81
N LEU A 169 -5.56 1.06 7.99
CA LEU A 169 -5.45 -0.39 8.27
C LEU A 169 -4.51 -0.69 9.43
N VAL A 170 -3.27 -0.18 9.38
CA VAL A 170 -2.17 -0.63 10.24
C VAL A 170 -1.45 0.51 10.96
N GLY A 171 -1.88 1.76 10.78
CA GLY A 171 -1.34 2.95 11.45
C GLY A 171 0.06 3.38 10.98
N THR A 172 0.64 2.74 9.97
CA THR A 172 1.99 3.04 9.49
C THR A 172 2.05 3.25 7.99
N ASP A 173 2.96 4.10 7.53
CA ASP A 173 3.16 4.39 6.10
C ASP A 173 3.60 3.17 5.27
N PRO A 174 4.44 2.25 5.77
CA PRO A 174 4.74 1.01 5.05
C PRO A 174 3.51 0.14 4.78
N GLY A 175 2.45 0.29 5.58
CA GLY A 175 1.21 -0.45 5.42
C GLY A 175 1.35 -1.96 5.63
N ARG A 176 2.19 -2.38 6.58
CA ARG A 176 2.47 -3.79 6.85
C ARG A 176 2.17 -4.16 8.29
N ALA A 177 1.71 -5.41 8.46
CA ALA A 177 1.46 -5.99 9.75
C ALA A 177 1.98 -7.44 9.82
N VAL A 178 2.23 -7.92 11.03
CA VAL A 178 2.51 -9.33 11.27
C VAL A 178 1.18 -10.08 11.32
N GLY A 179 1.09 -11.17 10.56
CA GLY A 179 -0.11 -11.98 10.51
C GLY A 179 -0.01 -13.16 9.57
N VAL A 180 -1.14 -13.77 9.30
CA VAL A 180 -1.28 -14.91 8.41
C VAL A 180 -2.31 -14.58 7.34
N ASN A 181 -1.97 -14.88 6.09
CA ASN A 181 -2.86 -14.75 4.94
C ASN A 181 -3.02 -16.11 4.25
N PHE A 182 -4.26 -16.51 4.03
CA PHE A 182 -4.67 -17.63 3.21
C PHE A 182 -5.12 -17.08 1.86
N GLY A 183 -4.52 -17.56 0.78
CA GLY A 183 -4.88 -17.05 -0.54
C GLY A 183 -4.60 -18.03 -1.64
N GLY A 184 -5.20 -17.79 -2.80
CA GLY A 184 -5.05 -18.68 -3.93
C GLY A 184 -5.62 -18.09 -5.22
N ILE A 185 -5.38 -18.83 -6.31
CA ILE A 185 -5.89 -18.51 -7.63
C ILE A 185 -6.56 -19.76 -8.20
N PHE A 186 -7.77 -19.60 -8.69
CA PHE A 186 -8.45 -20.54 -9.55
C PHE A 186 -8.45 -19.98 -10.98
N LEU A 187 -7.94 -20.75 -11.93
CA LEU A 187 -7.99 -20.42 -13.36
C LEU A 187 -8.72 -21.52 -14.11
N GLN A 188 -9.68 -21.11 -14.93
CA GLN A 188 -10.35 -22.04 -15.84
C GLN A 188 -9.36 -22.54 -16.91
N SER A 189 -9.61 -23.73 -17.45
CA SER A 189 -8.88 -24.23 -18.60
C SER A 189 -8.89 -23.21 -19.74
N GLY A 190 -7.73 -22.90 -20.33
CA GLY A 190 -7.58 -21.81 -21.30
C GLY A 190 -7.25 -20.44 -20.67
N ASN A 191 -7.25 -20.32 -19.33
CA ASN A 191 -6.87 -19.08 -18.62
C ASN A 191 -7.64 -17.80 -19.01
N THR A 192 -8.92 -17.94 -19.42
CA THR A 192 -9.75 -16.80 -19.82
C THR A 192 -10.65 -16.28 -18.71
N ILE A 193 -10.91 -17.10 -17.70
CA ILE A 193 -11.65 -16.71 -16.48
C ILE A 193 -10.84 -17.16 -15.28
N GLY A 194 -10.72 -16.28 -14.31
CA GLY A 194 -10.01 -16.59 -13.07
C GLY A 194 -10.61 -15.90 -11.86
N ILE A 195 -10.38 -16.50 -10.70
CA ILE A 195 -10.74 -15.95 -9.40
C ILE A 195 -9.47 -15.97 -8.55
N ARG A 196 -9.13 -14.86 -7.95
CA ARG A 196 -8.16 -14.76 -6.86
C ARG A 196 -8.88 -14.45 -5.58
N TYR A 197 -8.48 -15.08 -4.48
CA TYR A 197 -8.99 -14.76 -3.16
C TYR A 197 -7.84 -14.64 -2.14
N ASP A 198 -8.08 -13.84 -1.13
CA ASP A 198 -7.20 -13.64 0.02
C ASP A 198 -8.04 -13.49 1.30
N LEU A 199 -7.63 -14.13 2.39
CA LEU A 199 -8.21 -14.03 3.72
C LEU A 199 -7.08 -13.92 4.74
N GLY A 200 -6.94 -12.76 5.37
CA GLY A 200 -5.85 -12.47 6.29
C GLY A 200 -6.33 -12.13 7.70
N VAL A 201 -5.55 -12.57 8.68
CA VAL A 201 -5.68 -12.17 10.09
C VAL A 201 -4.34 -11.61 10.55
N PHE A 202 -4.36 -10.38 11.05
CA PHE A 202 -3.16 -9.63 11.39
C PHE A 202 -3.25 -9.07 12.81
N ASN A 203 -2.10 -8.71 13.35
CA ASN A 203 -2.05 -7.95 14.60
C ASN A 203 -2.88 -6.68 14.47
N PRO A 204 -3.54 -6.27 15.56
CA PRO A 204 -4.34 -5.06 15.58
C PRO A 204 -3.48 -3.80 15.37
N LEU A 205 -4.14 -2.70 15.00
CA LEU A 205 -3.55 -1.37 15.01
C LEU A 205 -3.06 -1.02 16.42
N PHE A 206 -1.77 -0.66 16.54
CA PHE A 206 -1.17 -0.22 17.79
C PHE A 206 -1.42 1.27 18.02
N THR A 207 -1.99 1.64 19.15
CA THR A 207 -2.47 2.99 19.43
C THR A 207 -1.98 3.59 20.75
N GLU A 208 -1.43 2.75 21.64
CA GLU A 208 -0.90 3.15 22.92
C GLU A 208 0.61 2.87 23.04
N ASN A 209 1.24 3.41 24.06
CA ASN A 209 2.67 3.22 24.33
C ASN A 209 3.55 3.49 23.10
N ASN A 210 3.37 4.64 22.47
CA ASN A 210 4.04 5.02 21.22
C ASN A 210 3.77 4.05 20.02
N GLY A 211 2.60 3.45 20.00
CA GLY A 211 2.20 2.52 18.97
C GLY A 211 2.62 1.06 19.22
N ASN A 212 3.11 0.73 20.42
CA ASN A 212 3.52 -0.64 20.75
C ASN A 212 2.41 -1.48 21.41
N SER A 213 1.23 -0.93 21.65
CA SER A 213 0.08 -1.62 22.21
C SER A 213 -1.23 -1.13 21.63
N SER A 214 -2.19 -2.05 21.48
CA SER A 214 -3.60 -1.72 21.16
C SER A 214 -4.42 -1.37 22.39
N GLY A 215 -3.81 -1.38 23.58
CA GLY A 215 -4.45 -1.14 24.86
C GLY A 215 -5.08 -2.39 25.50
N LYS A 216 -5.96 -2.18 26.50
CA LYS A 216 -6.63 -3.28 27.22
C LYS A 216 -7.66 -4.02 26.38
N LEU A 217 -8.29 -3.30 25.43
CA LEU A 217 -9.24 -3.86 24.49
C LEU A 217 -8.51 -4.11 23.17
N ALA A 218 -8.50 -5.34 22.70
CA ALA A 218 -7.81 -5.72 21.47
C ALA A 218 -8.66 -6.68 20.64
N SER A 219 -8.66 -6.44 19.33
CA SER A 219 -9.20 -7.36 18.33
C SER A 219 -8.26 -7.40 17.12
N ASN A 220 -8.13 -8.56 16.50
CA ASN A 220 -7.30 -8.73 15.33
C ASN A 220 -7.89 -7.97 14.13
N LEU A 221 -7.02 -7.47 13.27
CA LEU A 221 -7.38 -6.96 11.97
C LEU A 221 -7.66 -8.15 11.04
N MET A 222 -8.87 -8.22 10.50
CA MET A 222 -9.28 -9.18 9.48
C MET A 222 -9.36 -8.49 8.14
N VAL A 223 -8.76 -9.08 7.10
CA VAL A 223 -8.77 -8.52 5.74
C VAL A 223 -9.10 -9.64 4.77
N TYR A 224 -10.05 -9.40 3.89
CA TYR A 224 -10.42 -10.34 2.83
C TYR A 224 -10.61 -9.61 1.51
N ARG A 225 -10.27 -10.30 0.43
CA ARG A 225 -10.40 -9.82 -0.94
C ARG A 225 -10.77 -10.96 -1.87
N ILE A 226 -11.63 -10.65 -2.83
CA ILE A 226 -11.89 -11.49 -3.99
C ILE A 226 -11.72 -10.66 -5.26
N ALA A 227 -11.12 -11.25 -6.29
CA ALA A 227 -10.99 -10.60 -7.59
C ALA A 227 -11.34 -11.56 -8.72
N PHE A 228 -12.09 -11.06 -9.68
CA PHE A 228 -12.50 -11.76 -10.88
C PHE A 228 -11.65 -11.28 -12.04
N ASN A 229 -11.22 -12.22 -12.87
CA ASN A 229 -10.42 -11.96 -14.05
C ASN A 229 -11.15 -12.46 -15.29
N LEU A 230 -11.19 -11.61 -16.31
CA LEU A 230 -11.70 -11.92 -17.65
C LEU A 230 -10.60 -11.63 -18.69
N GLY A 231 -10.34 -12.58 -19.57
CA GLY A 231 -9.19 -12.57 -20.47
C GLY A 231 -7.92 -13.08 -19.79
N GLU A 232 -6.75 -12.64 -20.23
CA GLU A 232 -5.47 -13.05 -19.65
C GLU A 232 -5.39 -12.65 -18.16
N PRO A 233 -5.05 -13.58 -17.25
CA PRO A 233 -4.96 -13.28 -15.83
C PRO A 233 -3.79 -12.34 -15.55
N HIS A 234 -3.95 -11.46 -14.55
CA HIS A 234 -2.86 -10.60 -14.09
C HIS A 234 -1.74 -11.39 -13.39
N SER A 235 -2.00 -12.61 -12.98
CA SER A 235 -0.99 -13.57 -12.50
C SER A 235 -1.47 -15.00 -12.69
N LYS A 236 -0.59 -15.87 -13.18
CA LYS A 236 -0.83 -17.31 -13.27
C LYS A 236 -0.37 -18.08 -12.03
N LYS A 237 0.42 -17.43 -11.16
CA LYS A 237 0.91 -17.98 -9.90
C LYS A 237 0.51 -17.05 -8.77
N TYR A 238 0.07 -17.63 -7.65
CA TYR A 238 -0.25 -16.85 -6.47
C TYR A 238 0.99 -16.20 -5.86
N SER A 239 0.85 -14.96 -5.42
CA SER A 239 1.87 -14.20 -4.70
C SER A 239 1.19 -13.08 -3.91
N THR A 240 1.72 -12.75 -2.74
CA THR A 240 1.31 -11.56 -1.96
C THR A 240 1.83 -10.23 -2.54
N GLY A 241 2.54 -10.27 -3.67
CA GLY A 241 2.96 -9.11 -4.43
C GLY A 241 2.43 -9.16 -5.85
N HIS A 242 2.26 -7.99 -6.47
CA HIS A 242 1.80 -7.83 -7.84
C HIS A 242 2.78 -6.96 -8.62
N LYS A 243 2.88 -7.23 -9.94
CA LYS A 243 3.61 -6.43 -10.93
C LYS A 243 2.68 -6.11 -12.07
N LEU A 244 2.68 -4.86 -12.53
CA LEU A 244 1.96 -4.48 -13.74
C LEU A 244 2.53 -5.23 -14.96
N GLN A 245 1.65 -5.69 -15.83
CA GLN A 245 1.98 -6.40 -17.08
C GLN A 245 1.36 -5.64 -18.25
N TYR A 246 2.18 -4.98 -19.02
CA TYR A 246 1.72 -4.10 -20.11
C TYR A 246 1.25 -4.86 -21.36
N ASP A 247 1.76 -6.08 -21.58
CA ASP A 247 1.40 -6.91 -22.76
C ASP A 247 0.15 -7.78 -22.55
N ARG A 248 -0.48 -7.67 -21.38
CA ARG A 248 -1.68 -8.42 -21.02
C ARG A 248 -2.92 -7.93 -21.82
N LYS A 249 -3.82 -8.84 -22.15
CA LYS A 249 -5.17 -8.55 -22.69
C LYS A 249 -6.22 -9.11 -21.75
N GLY A 250 -6.70 -8.30 -20.82
CA GLY A 250 -7.68 -8.75 -19.83
C GLY A 250 -8.09 -7.68 -18.85
N ILE A 251 -9.18 -7.95 -18.14
CA ILE A 251 -9.76 -7.10 -17.10
C ILE A 251 -9.78 -7.88 -15.78
N THR A 252 -9.43 -7.24 -14.71
CA THR A 252 -9.56 -7.75 -13.35
C THR A 252 -10.33 -6.76 -12.51
N ILE A 253 -11.37 -7.20 -11.82
CA ILE A 253 -12.14 -6.41 -10.86
C ILE A 253 -12.03 -7.08 -9.51
N GLY A 254 -11.63 -6.33 -8.49
CA GLY A 254 -11.47 -6.79 -7.13
C GLY A 254 -12.36 -6.03 -6.16
N ILE A 255 -12.78 -6.71 -5.11
CA ILE A 255 -13.38 -6.11 -3.92
C ILE A 255 -12.69 -6.67 -2.70
N GLY A 256 -12.29 -5.77 -1.80
CA GLY A 256 -11.69 -6.12 -0.52
C GLY A 256 -12.38 -5.41 0.63
N GLN A 257 -12.34 -6.04 1.80
CA GLN A 257 -12.84 -5.44 3.02
C GLN A 257 -11.90 -5.75 4.18
N ALA A 258 -11.71 -4.76 5.04
CA ALA A 258 -11.02 -4.89 6.31
C ALA A 258 -11.96 -4.58 7.46
N TYR A 259 -11.81 -5.31 8.54
CA TYR A 259 -12.56 -5.17 9.78
C TYR A 259 -11.64 -5.33 10.98
N GLN A 260 -11.75 -4.43 11.93
CA GLN A 260 -11.18 -4.57 13.27
C GLN A 260 -12.25 -4.17 14.29
N GLY A 261 -12.47 -5.02 15.28
CA GLY A 261 -13.44 -4.78 16.35
C GLY A 261 -12.87 -3.90 17.45
N ASN A 262 -13.29 -4.18 18.66
CA ASN A 262 -13.07 -3.34 19.83
C ASN A 262 -11.59 -3.16 20.19
N SER A 263 -11.19 -1.91 20.38
CA SER A 263 -9.87 -1.47 20.86
C SER A 263 -10.05 -0.26 21.78
N ASN A 264 -8.97 0.21 22.40
CA ASN A 264 -9.04 1.44 23.20
C ASN A 264 -9.30 2.70 22.35
N LEU A 265 -9.02 2.63 21.04
CA LEU A 265 -9.20 3.77 20.12
C LEU A 265 -10.62 3.84 19.54
N PHE A 266 -11.17 2.70 19.17
CA PHE A 266 -12.47 2.60 18.51
C PHE A 266 -13.19 1.30 18.94
N SER A 267 -14.50 1.30 18.83
CA SER A 267 -15.33 0.09 19.00
C SER A 267 -15.39 -0.73 17.70
N LYS A 268 -15.21 -0.06 16.55
CA LYS A 268 -15.23 -0.67 15.22
C LYS A 268 -14.44 0.18 14.24
N SER A 269 -13.67 -0.49 13.38
CA SER A 269 -12.98 0.10 12.23
C SER A 269 -13.24 -0.76 10.99
N THR A 270 -13.66 -0.13 9.90
CA THR A 270 -13.92 -0.80 8.62
C THR A 270 -13.26 -0.05 7.49
N LEU A 271 -12.90 -0.77 6.44
CA LEU A 271 -12.47 -0.21 5.17
C LEU A 271 -12.88 -1.16 4.05
N THR A 272 -13.58 -0.64 3.05
CA THR A 272 -13.96 -1.38 1.84
C THR A 272 -13.23 -0.75 0.65
N SER A 273 -12.66 -1.57 -0.22
CA SER A 273 -11.96 -1.14 -1.42
C SER A 273 -12.48 -1.89 -2.64
N ILE A 274 -12.71 -1.18 -3.74
CA ILE A 274 -13.04 -1.76 -5.04
C ILE A 274 -11.93 -1.35 -6.00
N ASP A 275 -11.35 -2.31 -6.72
CA ASP A 275 -10.24 -2.07 -7.66
C ASP A 275 -10.53 -2.62 -9.05
N LEU A 276 -9.93 -1.96 -10.05
CA LEU A 276 -9.99 -2.32 -11.46
C LEU A 276 -8.56 -2.31 -12.03
N LEU A 277 -8.25 -3.31 -12.85
CA LEU A 277 -7.08 -3.32 -13.72
C LEU A 277 -7.49 -3.82 -15.11
N ALA A 278 -7.37 -2.98 -16.10
CA ALA A 278 -7.62 -3.33 -17.49
C ALA A 278 -6.35 -3.10 -18.33
N ASN A 279 -6.02 -4.08 -19.17
CA ASN A 279 -4.90 -3.99 -20.10
C ASN A 279 -5.35 -4.42 -21.49
N TYR A 280 -4.92 -3.67 -22.50
CA TYR A 280 -5.17 -4.01 -23.89
C TYR A 280 -4.13 -3.33 -24.79
N ASP A 281 -3.33 -4.12 -25.47
CA ASP A 281 -2.39 -3.67 -26.51
C ASP A 281 -1.52 -2.45 -26.10
N GLY A 282 -0.87 -2.56 -24.95
CA GLY A 282 -0.04 -1.50 -24.36
C GLY A 282 -0.80 -0.50 -23.49
N LEU A 283 -2.13 -0.39 -23.62
CA LEU A 283 -2.95 0.41 -22.71
C LEU A 283 -3.05 -0.28 -21.36
N THR A 284 -2.79 0.45 -20.32
CA THR A 284 -3.04 0.06 -18.92
C THR A 284 -3.94 1.10 -18.27
N LEU A 285 -5.06 0.64 -17.73
CA LEU A 285 -5.95 1.43 -16.90
C LEU A 285 -6.06 0.72 -15.55
N ASP A 286 -5.72 1.39 -14.48
CA ASP A 286 -5.94 0.88 -13.12
C ASP A 286 -6.52 1.96 -12.22
N GLY A 287 -7.32 1.53 -11.25
CA GLY A 287 -7.97 2.43 -10.30
C GLY A 287 -8.47 1.69 -9.08
N GLU A 288 -8.62 2.43 -8.01
CA GLU A 288 -9.14 1.94 -6.74
C GLU A 288 -9.98 3.03 -6.08
N TYR A 289 -11.12 2.65 -5.53
CA TYR A 289 -11.96 3.48 -4.67
C TYR A 289 -12.10 2.78 -3.32
N SER A 290 -11.81 3.52 -2.25
CA SER A 290 -11.86 3.02 -0.87
C SER A 290 -12.74 3.89 0.00
N PHE A 291 -13.55 3.26 0.86
CA PHE A 291 -14.37 3.91 1.88
C PHE A 291 -14.02 3.35 3.25
N ALA A 292 -13.74 4.23 4.20
CA ALA A 292 -13.32 3.90 5.55
C ALA A 292 -14.21 4.56 6.60
N GLU A 293 -14.45 3.85 7.70
CA GLU A 293 -15.22 4.33 8.83
C GLU A 293 -14.61 3.82 10.14
N ARG A 294 -14.61 4.67 11.15
CA ARG A 294 -14.39 4.32 12.56
C ARG A 294 -15.46 4.90 13.43
N GLU A 295 -15.81 4.16 14.48
CA GLU A 295 -16.77 4.57 15.49
C GLU A 295 -16.31 4.17 16.89
N LYS A 296 -16.64 4.98 17.89
CA LYS A 296 -16.34 4.76 19.30
C LYS A 296 -17.53 5.18 20.14
N GLY A 297 -17.85 4.36 21.15
CA GLY A 297 -18.80 4.73 22.20
C GLY A 297 -20.20 5.09 21.71
N ILE A 298 -20.71 4.44 20.66
CA ILE A 298 -22.04 4.71 20.12
C ILE A 298 -23.08 4.62 21.24
N GLY A 299 -23.82 5.74 21.44
CA GLY A 299 -24.79 5.89 22.53
C GLY A 299 -24.19 6.29 23.89
N SER A 300 -22.89 6.63 23.95
CA SER A 300 -22.24 7.14 25.17
C SER A 300 -21.87 8.62 25.07
N VAL A 301 -21.44 9.22 26.19
CA VAL A 301 -21.00 10.63 26.25
C VAL A 301 -19.75 10.87 25.38
N ASP A 302 -18.92 9.83 25.17
CA ASP A 302 -17.69 9.87 24.38
C ASP A 302 -17.90 9.36 22.95
N GLU A 303 -19.11 9.49 22.42
CA GLU A 303 -19.43 9.04 21.07
C GLU A 303 -18.62 9.83 20.04
N ALA A 304 -17.94 9.09 19.15
CA ALA A 304 -17.25 9.64 18.00
C ALA A 304 -17.45 8.73 16.79
N LYS A 305 -17.75 9.34 15.65
CA LYS A 305 -17.85 8.65 14.37
C LYS A 305 -17.22 9.52 13.31
N ALA A 306 -16.39 8.92 12.44
CA ALA A 306 -15.78 9.59 11.31
C ALA A 306 -15.64 8.64 10.13
N SER A 307 -15.68 9.21 8.94
CA SER A 307 -15.53 8.47 7.69
C SER A 307 -14.68 9.25 6.69
N PHE A 308 -14.13 8.55 5.71
CA PHE A 308 -13.57 9.16 4.52
C PHE A 308 -13.73 8.23 3.32
N ASN A 309 -13.64 8.82 2.13
CA ASN A 309 -13.37 8.08 0.92
C ASN A 309 -12.10 8.59 0.25
N THR A 310 -11.45 7.70 -0.49
CA THR A 310 -10.24 8.03 -1.24
C THR A 310 -10.18 7.19 -2.50
N TYR A 311 -9.58 7.73 -3.58
CA TYR A 311 -9.56 7.07 -4.86
C TYR A 311 -8.32 7.43 -5.66
N HIS A 312 -8.01 6.59 -6.62
CA HIS A 312 -7.14 6.94 -7.75
C HIS A 312 -7.67 6.31 -9.05
N LEU A 313 -7.31 6.93 -10.14
CA LEU A 313 -7.45 6.40 -11.49
C LEU A 313 -6.18 6.75 -12.26
N ARG A 314 -5.52 5.73 -12.81
CA ARG A 314 -4.28 5.86 -13.57
C ARG A 314 -4.42 5.22 -14.93
N ALA A 315 -3.98 5.93 -15.97
CA ALA A 315 -3.94 5.45 -17.33
C ALA A 315 -2.53 5.64 -17.90
N SER A 316 -2.01 4.64 -18.59
CA SER A 316 -0.75 4.73 -19.32
C SER A 316 -0.80 3.94 -20.63
N TYR A 317 0.03 4.33 -21.58
CA TYR A 317 0.12 3.64 -22.87
C TYR A 317 1.58 3.35 -23.22
N MET A 318 1.92 2.06 -23.39
CA MET A 318 3.27 1.61 -23.72
C MET A 318 3.52 1.63 -25.21
N ILE A 319 4.29 2.59 -25.69
CA ILE A 319 4.69 2.73 -27.11
C ILE A 319 6.06 2.08 -27.25
N LYS A 320 6.10 0.92 -27.90
CA LYS A 320 7.37 0.19 -28.14
C LYS A 320 8.10 0.82 -29.32
N VAL A 321 9.39 1.10 -29.13
CA VAL A 321 10.31 1.63 -30.14
C VAL A 321 11.57 0.78 -30.11
N ASN A 322 11.66 -0.20 -31.01
CA ASN A 322 12.70 -1.24 -31.01
C ASN A 322 12.73 -2.02 -29.68
N ASP A 323 13.88 -2.03 -29.03
CA ASP A 323 14.14 -2.67 -27.71
C ASP A 323 13.78 -1.79 -26.51
N LYS A 324 13.25 -0.58 -26.76
CA LYS A 324 12.91 0.43 -25.76
C LYS A 324 11.42 0.76 -25.80
N ALA A 325 10.94 1.54 -24.85
CA ALA A 325 9.57 2.02 -24.88
C ALA A 325 9.43 3.41 -24.26
N VAL A 326 8.42 4.14 -24.72
CA VAL A 326 7.96 5.41 -24.15
C VAL A 326 6.56 5.17 -23.60
N GLU A 327 6.30 5.61 -22.38
CA GLU A 327 5.03 5.41 -21.68
C GLU A 327 4.49 6.75 -21.17
N PRO A 328 3.71 7.51 -21.97
CA PRO A 328 2.91 8.61 -21.46
C PRO A 328 1.88 8.07 -20.44
N MET A 329 1.65 8.85 -19.41
CA MET A 329 0.70 8.48 -18.36
C MET A 329 0.04 9.69 -17.71
N VAL A 330 -1.14 9.45 -17.14
CA VAL A 330 -1.85 10.36 -16.25
C VAL A 330 -2.43 9.58 -15.08
N MET A 331 -2.37 10.17 -13.88
CA MET A 331 -3.07 9.70 -12.70
C MET A 331 -3.79 10.86 -12.04
N ILE A 332 -5.03 10.63 -11.65
CA ILE A 332 -5.76 11.49 -10.73
C ILE A 332 -6.00 10.71 -9.44
N ASN A 333 -5.91 11.38 -8.31
CA ASN A 333 -6.28 10.78 -7.03
C ASN A 333 -6.88 11.83 -6.11
N GLY A 334 -7.64 11.39 -5.10
CA GLY A 334 -8.30 12.29 -4.18
C GLY A 334 -8.66 11.63 -2.86
N PHE A 335 -8.92 12.49 -1.91
CA PHE A 335 -9.36 12.17 -0.56
C PHE A 335 -10.48 13.13 -0.15
N ASN A 336 -11.54 12.59 0.45
CA ASN A 336 -12.64 13.35 1.05
C ASN A 336 -12.95 12.76 2.42
N GLY A 337 -12.61 13.49 3.47
CA GLY A 337 -12.93 13.17 4.85
C GLY A 337 -13.99 14.12 5.42
N GLU A 338 -14.10 14.14 6.74
CA GLU A 338 -14.97 15.06 7.46
C GLU A 338 -14.58 16.52 7.16
N GLN A 339 -15.58 17.41 7.04
CA GLN A 339 -15.36 18.81 6.62
C GLN A 339 -15.90 19.84 7.62
N SER A 340 -16.69 19.43 8.61
CA SER A 340 -17.10 20.27 9.72
C SER A 340 -16.05 20.26 10.83
N GLU A 341 -16.04 21.29 11.69
CA GLU A 341 -15.15 21.33 12.85
C GLU A 341 -15.37 20.12 13.76
N ALA A 342 -16.62 19.83 14.12
CA ALA A 342 -16.97 18.69 14.95
C ALA A 342 -16.56 17.35 14.31
N GLY A 343 -16.78 17.20 13.01
CA GLY A 343 -16.35 16.02 12.25
C GLY A 343 -14.83 15.85 12.24
N CYS A 344 -14.06 16.93 12.06
CA CYS A 344 -12.60 16.89 12.11
C CYS A 344 -12.08 16.54 13.50
N LEU A 345 -12.71 17.04 14.57
CA LEU A 345 -12.39 16.66 15.95
C LEU A 345 -12.65 15.17 16.21
N ALA A 346 -13.80 14.66 15.74
CA ALA A 346 -14.11 13.23 15.82
C ALA A 346 -13.10 12.39 15.02
N ALA A 347 -12.77 12.78 13.80
CA ALA A 347 -11.77 12.11 12.97
C ALA A 347 -10.39 12.08 13.67
N ASN A 348 -9.95 13.20 14.23
CA ASN A 348 -8.68 13.25 14.97
C ASN A 348 -8.67 12.34 16.20
N THR A 349 -9.78 12.32 16.98
CA THR A 349 -9.97 11.41 18.12
C THR A 349 -9.82 9.95 17.69
N LEU A 350 -10.35 9.61 16.53
CA LEU A 350 -10.30 8.26 15.94
C LEU A 350 -9.03 7.99 15.12
N LYS A 351 -8.03 8.91 15.12
CA LYS A 351 -6.80 8.82 14.32
C LYS A 351 -7.09 8.65 12.82
N MET A 352 -8.05 9.41 12.33
CA MET A 352 -8.39 9.54 10.91
C MET A 352 -8.03 10.94 10.42
N ASN A 353 -7.85 11.09 9.11
CA ASN A 353 -7.68 12.38 8.47
C ASN A 353 -9.05 13.02 8.19
N CYS A 354 -9.11 14.35 8.16
CA CYS A 354 -10.25 15.11 7.69
C CYS A 354 -9.85 16.06 6.53
N GLY A 355 -10.79 16.87 6.05
CA GLY A 355 -10.56 17.80 4.95
C GLY A 355 -10.67 17.13 3.57
N GLN A 356 -10.19 17.84 2.56
CA GLN A 356 -10.30 17.41 1.16
C GLN A 356 -8.99 17.61 0.42
N GLU A 357 -8.64 16.67 -0.46
CA GLU A 357 -7.46 16.74 -1.31
C GLU A 357 -7.72 16.14 -2.68
N SER A 358 -7.10 16.71 -3.69
CA SER A 358 -6.98 16.11 -5.01
C SER A 358 -5.55 16.30 -5.53
N ALA A 359 -5.08 15.36 -6.32
CA ALA A 359 -3.78 15.45 -6.97
C ALA A 359 -3.85 14.91 -8.39
N ILE A 360 -3.00 15.49 -9.25
CA ILE A 360 -2.79 15.03 -10.62
C ILE A 360 -1.30 14.75 -10.82
N ASP A 361 -0.99 13.64 -11.46
CA ASP A 361 0.35 13.26 -11.92
C ASP A 361 0.27 13.06 -13.44
N VAL A 362 1.01 13.87 -14.18
CA VAL A 362 1.10 13.76 -15.65
C VAL A 362 2.57 13.63 -16.02
N GLY A 363 2.90 12.61 -16.80
CA GLY A 363 4.29 12.39 -17.12
C GLY A 363 4.54 11.42 -18.26
N VAL A 364 5.82 11.20 -18.50
CA VAL A 364 6.34 10.28 -19.51
C VAL A 364 7.46 9.46 -18.88
N ASN A 365 7.38 8.15 -19.06
CA ASN A 365 8.43 7.22 -18.71
C ASN A 365 9.17 6.77 -19.97
N TYR A 366 10.50 6.72 -19.90
CA TYR A 366 11.34 6.13 -20.92
C TYR A 366 11.95 4.85 -20.40
N HIS A 367 11.58 3.71 -20.97
CA HIS A 367 12.07 2.39 -20.58
C HIS A 367 13.26 2.01 -21.46
N PHE A 368 14.46 2.00 -20.87
CA PHE A 368 15.66 1.47 -21.51
C PHE A 368 15.53 -0.04 -21.73
N ASN A 369 14.88 -0.70 -20.78
CA ASN A 369 14.53 -2.13 -20.79
C ASN A 369 13.52 -2.39 -19.65
N ASN A 370 13.18 -3.64 -19.38
CA ASN A 370 12.24 -4.02 -18.30
C ASN A 370 12.79 -3.82 -16.87
N LYS A 371 14.06 -3.42 -16.71
CA LYS A 371 14.73 -3.22 -15.42
C LYS A 371 15.06 -1.76 -15.13
N ILE A 372 15.22 -0.92 -16.14
CA ILE A 372 15.66 0.47 -15.99
C ILE A 372 14.71 1.39 -16.73
N LYS A 373 14.16 2.37 -16.02
CA LYS A 373 13.33 3.45 -16.60
C LYS A 373 13.71 4.81 -16.05
N LEU A 374 13.61 5.83 -16.92
CA LEU A 374 13.67 7.25 -16.57
C LEU A 374 12.25 7.81 -16.59
N MET A 375 11.93 8.69 -15.67
CA MET A 375 10.59 9.26 -15.48
C MET A 375 10.70 10.79 -15.46
N LEU A 376 9.82 11.49 -16.19
CA LEU A 376 9.68 12.95 -16.12
C LEU A 376 8.21 13.27 -15.91
N HIS A 377 7.88 13.86 -14.76
CA HIS A 377 6.51 14.08 -14.33
C HIS A 377 6.32 15.48 -13.74
N TYR A 378 5.12 16.00 -13.89
CA TYR A 378 4.57 17.08 -13.08
C TYR A 378 3.51 16.51 -12.15
N VAL A 379 3.62 16.85 -10.86
CA VAL A 379 2.64 16.46 -9.84
C VAL A 379 2.11 17.72 -9.17
N GLY A 380 0.80 17.94 -9.32
CA GLY A 380 0.10 19.07 -8.76
C GLY A 380 -0.88 18.66 -7.67
N TYR A 381 -0.97 19.48 -6.63
CA TYR A 381 -1.82 19.27 -5.47
C TYR A 381 -2.80 20.40 -5.27
N ASN A 382 -4.00 20.03 -4.83
CA ASN A 382 -5.02 20.97 -4.37
C ASN A 382 -5.68 20.38 -3.12
N GLY A 383 -5.59 21.08 -2.00
CA GLY A 383 -6.17 20.66 -0.73
C GLY A 383 -6.97 21.78 -0.08
N ASP A 384 -7.92 21.41 0.77
CA ASP A 384 -8.75 22.33 1.51
C ASP A 384 -8.93 21.84 2.95
N ARG A 385 -8.53 22.67 3.91
CA ARG A 385 -8.72 22.39 5.35
C ARG A 385 -10.20 22.41 5.76
N LYS A 386 -11.03 23.11 4.98
CA LYS A 386 -12.42 23.39 5.39
C LYS A 386 -12.44 24.05 6.78
N ASN A 387 -13.26 23.53 7.67
CA ASN A 387 -13.41 24.05 9.04
C ASN A 387 -12.53 23.30 10.06
N ALA A 388 -11.45 22.63 9.62
CA ALA A 388 -10.58 21.92 10.53
C ALA A 388 -9.83 22.88 11.46
N PRO A 389 -9.77 22.63 12.77
CA PRO A 389 -8.90 23.34 13.69
C PRO A 389 -7.44 23.35 13.25
N ALA A 390 -6.70 24.41 13.58
CA ALA A 390 -5.35 24.62 13.09
C ALA A 390 -4.34 23.54 13.55
N ASP A 391 -4.59 22.92 14.70
CA ASP A 391 -3.76 21.88 15.30
C ASP A 391 -4.03 20.47 14.78
N ILE A 392 -5.09 20.30 13.99
CA ILE A 392 -5.46 19.00 13.41
C ILE A 392 -4.77 18.80 12.06
N ASN A 393 -4.18 17.64 11.89
CA ASN A 393 -3.66 17.21 10.60
C ASN A 393 -4.80 16.92 9.63
N VAL A 394 -4.81 17.63 8.54
CA VAL A 394 -5.66 17.35 7.40
C VAL A 394 -4.76 17.05 6.19
N ASN A 395 -5.14 16.14 5.35
CA ASN A 395 -4.48 15.70 4.12
C ASN A 395 -3.33 16.59 3.61
N ASN A 396 -3.57 17.52 2.69
CA ASN A 396 -2.53 18.38 2.10
C ASN A 396 -1.90 19.38 3.11
N TYR A 397 -2.55 19.59 4.24
CA TYR A 397 -2.08 20.42 5.35
C TYR A 397 -1.66 19.52 6.51
N PHE A 398 -0.46 19.00 6.49
CA PHE A 398 0.00 18.04 7.49
C PHE A 398 1.17 18.56 8.32
N TYR A 399 1.32 18.01 9.52
CA TYR A 399 2.44 18.32 10.38
C TYR A 399 3.69 17.56 9.93
N GLN A 400 4.76 18.31 9.67
CA GLN A 400 6.09 17.77 9.38
C GLN A 400 7.02 18.03 10.56
N ASN A 401 7.51 16.97 11.19
CA ASN A 401 8.46 17.12 12.29
C ASN A 401 9.70 17.91 11.87
N GLY A 402 10.08 18.92 12.66
CA GLY A 402 11.18 19.84 12.37
C GLY A 402 10.82 21.06 11.51
N VAL A 403 9.58 21.13 10.98
CA VAL A 403 9.09 22.25 10.16
C VAL A 403 7.81 22.84 10.73
N GLY A 404 6.90 22.00 11.22
CA GLY A 404 5.56 22.41 11.65
C GLY A 404 4.48 21.99 10.68
N GLN A 405 3.37 22.74 10.65
CA GLN A 405 2.29 22.50 9.68
C GLN A 405 2.67 23.02 8.31
N ILE A 406 2.41 22.25 7.28
CA ILE A 406 2.67 22.60 5.89
C ILE A 406 1.42 22.50 5.03
N GLU A 407 1.36 23.35 4.00
CA GLU A 407 0.51 23.20 2.83
C GLU A 407 1.39 22.71 1.69
N ARG A 408 1.14 21.49 1.22
CA ARG A 408 1.96 20.85 0.21
C ARG A 408 1.77 21.51 -1.16
N GLY A 409 2.87 21.92 -1.79
CA GLY A 409 2.89 22.49 -3.12
C GLY A 409 3.09 21.45 -4.21
N ASP A 410 3.31 21.93 -5.42
CA ASP A 410 3.52 21.14 -6.64
C ASP A 410 5.01 20.82 -6.84
N TYR A 411 5.30 19.89 -7.73
CA TYR A 411 6.68 19.65 -8.15
C TYR A 411 6.80 19.08 -9.57
N ILE A 412 7.94 19.35 -10.20
CA ILE A 412 8.42 18.64 -11.38
C ILE A 412 9.46 17.63 -10.90
N GLY A 413 9.31 16.39 -11.30
CA GLY A 413 10.16 15.28 -10.89
C GLY A 413 10.87 14.60 -12.04
N LEU A 414 12.18 14.41 -11.91
CA LEU A 414 12.97 13.49 -12.72
C LEU A 414 13.32 12.29 -11.85
N GLY A 415 12.91 11.10 -12.27
CA GLY A 415 13.08 9.85 -11.54
C GLY A 415 13.86 8.83 -12.32
N LEU A 416 14.80 8.12 -11.68
CA LEU A 416 15.46 6.94 -12.22
C LEU A 416 15.07 5.73 -11.38
N VAL A 417 14.51 4.72 -12.03
CA VAL A 417 14.22 3.41 -11.42
C VAL A 417 15.15 2.37 -12.01
N ALA A 418 15.83 1.63 -11.14
CA ALA A 418 16.62 0.45 -11.49
C ALA A 418 16.23 -0.72 -10.58
N LYS A 419 16.02 -1.91 -11.16
CA LYS A 419 15.63 -3.12 -10.43
C LYS A 419 16.24 -4.37 -11.04
N TYR A 420 16.54 -5.37 -10.16
CA TYR A 420 17.10 -6.65 -10.55
C TYR A 420 16.18 -7.79 -10.10
#